data_cd9d9d7f3e228702268bef8fd96fb860
#
_entry.id   cd9d9d7f3e228702268bef8fd96fb860
#
_cell.length_a   1.000
_cell.length_b   1.000
_cell.length_c   1.000
_cell.angle_alpha   90.00
_cell.angle_beta   90.00
_cell.angle_gamma   90.00
#
_symmetry.space_group_name_H-M   'P 1'
#
loop_
_entity.id
_entity.type
_entity.pdbx_description
1 polymer ?
#
loop_
_entity_poly.entity_id
_entity_poly.type
_entity_poly.pdbx_seq_one_letter_code
_entity_poly.pdbx_strand_id
1 'polypeptide(L)'
;MASSAAGIIFSSLNNNTLSRLTSDRTVAAIPFACRYRLVDFSLSNMVNANISNIYIVANYKYRSLLEHIGSGKDWDLARRESGITLISPFQTATGSETKMFSTHMEALKSMEEYINEIKEEYVVLMDSDVALTIDISDVIRSQEQTGADVTIVTTDVAPEYTAKNPRIMIASVAGKVTQLAMSAAFDERHPELALGIFVMRTSYLRKLIDEAEAYNYNSLTMLLLKNCKSSNYRTYKYTGFAASVSSFLDYYKYSMELVTNEKARDSLLGKKEAPIFTRVHNSAPTKHTSTAKVENSLIADECVIEGTVINSVIFRDVKIEKGAVVKNCVLFHGSHVGKNASLNCIVADKDVYITDGVNLSGNENLPFYVQKGRKI
;
A
#
# COMPACT_ATOMS: atom_id res chain seq x y z
N MET A 1 -10.86 18.81 -21.48
CA MET A 1 -9.76 18.98 -20.50
C MET A 1 -9.96 17.86 -19.49
N ALA A 2 -8.90 17.20 -19.04
CA ALA A 2 -9.06 16.24 -17.95
C ALA A 2 -9.50 17.00 -16.71
N SER A 3 -10.49 16.48 -15.99
CA SER A 3 -10.98 17.11 -14.76
C SER A 3 -9.90 17.10 -13.70
N SER A 4 -9.77 18.21 -12.98
CA SER A 4 -8.75 18.33 -11.94
C SER A 4 -9.14 17.52 -10.71
N ALA A 5 -8.18 16.80 -10.13
CA ALA A 5 -8.38 16.02 -8.92
C ALA A 5 -7.28 16.26 -7.89
N ALA A 6 -7.63 16.23 -6.60
CA ALA A 6 -6.70 16.16 -5.48
C ALA A 6 -6.64 14.73 -4.93
N GLY A 7 -5.52 14.36 -4.32
CA GLY A 7 -5.31 13.05 -3.73
C GLY A 7 -5.27 13.10 -2.19
N ILE A 8 -5.89 12.13 -1.53
CA ILE A 8 -5.76 11.93 -0.09
C ILE A 8 -5.33 10.47 0.13
N ILE A 9 -4.12 10.27 0.64
CA ILE A 9 -3.55 8.95 0.92
C ILE A 9 -3.57 8.70 2.43
N PHE A 10 -4.19 7.59 2.85
CA PHE A 10 -4.16 7.16 4.24
C PHE A 10 -3.00 6.19 4.47
N SER A 11 -2.03 6.60 5.29
CA SER A 11 -0.80 5.83 5.48
C SER A 11 -0.94 4.66 6.45
N SER A 12 -1.95 4.66 7.32
CA SER A 12 -2.10 3.64 8.37
C SER A 12 -3.25 3.95 9.30
N LEU A 13 -4.40 3.32 9.11
CA LEU A 13 -5.53 3.45 10.03
C LEU A 13 -5.85 2.14 10.79
N ASN A 14 -5.36 0.97 10.32
CA ASN A 14 -5.60 -0.34 10.94
C ASN A 14 -4.32 -1.19 10.98
N ASN A 15 -3.59 -1.19 12.11
CA ASN A 15 -2.25 -1.80 12.20
C ASN A 15 -2.17 -3.12 12.97
N ASN A 16 -3.22 -3.58 13.63
CA ASN A 16 -3.13 -4.68 14.59
C ASN A 16 -2.65 -6.00 13.96
N THR A 17 -3.05 -6.27 12.72
CA THR A 17 -2.70 -7.51 12.00
C THR A 17 -1.32 -7.47 11.33
N LEU A 18 -0.76 -6.26 11.13
CA LEU A 18 0.56 -6.01 10.57
C LEU A 18 1.60 -5.62 11.64
N SER A 19 1.32 -5.84 12.92
CA SER A 19 2.14 -5.39 14.06
C SER A 19 3.62 -5.77 13.94
N ARG A 20 3.94 -6.92 13.34
CA ARG A 20 5.33 -7.35 13.09
C ARG A 20 6.06 -6.39 12.15
N LEU A 21 5.44 -6.00 11.04
CA LEU A 21 6.02 -5.13 10.01
C LEU A 21 5.91 -3.64 10.36
N THR A 22 5.02 -3.28 11.29
CA THR A 22 4.72 -1.89 11.69
C THR A 22 5.22 -1.53 13.09
N SER A 23 6.15 -2.32 13.66
CA SER A 23 6.78 -2.01 14.95
C SER A 23 7.42 -0.62 14.97
N ASP A 24 8.07 -0.22 13.85
CA ASP A 24 8.86 1.01 13.73
C ASP A 24 8.45 1.91 12.56
N ARG A 25 7.36 1.58 11.86
CA ARG A 25 6.92 2.28 10.65
C ARG A 25 5.41 2.19 10.44
N THR A 26 4.88 3.09 9.62
CA THR A 26 3.49 3.02 9.12
C THR A 26 3.37 1.93 8.06
N VAL A 27 2.14 1.48 7.74
CA VAL A 27 1.88 0.54 6.64
C VAL A 27 2.42 1.09 5.32
N ALA A 28 2.18 2.35 5.02
CA ALA A 28 2.69 3.04 3.84
C ALA A 28 4.21 2.90 3.64
N ALA A 29 4.97 2.77 4.74
CA ALA A 29 6.43 2.66 4.71
C ALA A 29 6.94 1.22 4.71
N ILE A 30 6.08 0.20 4.63
CA ILE A 30 6.49 -1.21 4.51
C ILE A 30 7.22 -1.39 3.16
N PRO A 31 8.44 -1.97 3.16
CA PRO A 31 9.14 -2.32 1.93
C PRO A 31 8.37 -3.38 1.13
N PHE A 32 8.26 -3.21 -0.19
CA PHE A 32 7.56 -4.15 -1.06
C PHE A 32 8.26 -4.25 -2.43
N ALA A 33 8.15 -5.42 -3.09
CA ALA A 33 8.69 -5.66 -4.43
C ALA A 33 10.17 -5.24 -4.60
N CYS A 34 11.04 -5.66 -3.69
CA CYS A 34 12.51 -5.52 -3.58
C CYS A 34 13.05 -4.07 -3.47
N ARG A 35 12.42 -3.05 -4.03
CA ARG A 35 12.96 -1.68 -4.05
C ARG A 35 11.97 -0.59 -3.63
N TYR A 36 10.68 -0.90 -3.61
CA TYR A 36 9.60 0.04 -3.34
C TYR A 36 9.16 0.02 -1.88
N ARG A 37 8.29 0.96 -1.52
CA ARG A 37 7.43 0.91 -0.35
C ARG A 37 5.97 0.99 -0.80
N LEU A 38 5.04 0.57 0.03
CA LEU A 38 3.62 0.54 -0.36
C LEU A 38 3.10 1.93 -0.81
N VAL A 39 3.55 3.00 -0.18
CA VAL A 39 3.17 4.39 -0.59
C VAL A 39 3.59 4.75 -2.01
N ASP A 40 4.65 4.13 -2.53
CA ASP A 40 5.17 4.45 -3.87
C ASP A 40 4.13 4.14 -4.94
N PHE A 41 3.32 3.09 -4.74
CA PHE A 41 2.22 2.72 -5.64
C PHE A 41 1.10 3.76 -5.61
N SER A 42 0.68 4.20 -4.43
CA SER A 42 -0.36 5.23 -4.28
C SER A 42 0.09 6.55 -4.91
N LEU A 43 1.30 7.01 -4.59
CA LEU A 43 1.85 8.24 -5.16
C LEU A 43 2.02 8.16 -6.67
N SER A 44 2.56 7.05 -7.19
CA SER A 44 2.80 6.90 -8.63
C SER A 44 1.50 6.85 -9.42
N ASN A 45 0.47 6.16 -8.94
CA ASN A 45 -0.84 6.14 -9.60
C ASN A 45 -1.46 7.55 -9.66
N MET A 46 -1.31 8.36 -8.61
CA MET A 46 -1.78 9.74 -8.60
C MET A 46 -0.99 10.62 -9.59
N VAL A 47 0.33 10.55 -9.54
CA VAL A 47 1.19 11.35 -10.44
C VAL A 47 0.98 10.96 -11.90
N ASN A 48 0.86 9.68 -12.22
CA ASN A 48 0.56 9.20 -13.57
C ASN A 48 -0.80 9.71 -14.08
N ALA A 49 -1.73 10.05 -13.18
CA ALA A 49 -3.01 10.70 -13.48
C ALA A 49 -2.94 12.23 -13.44
N ASN A 50 -1.72 12.82 -13.39
CA ASN A 50 -1.49 14.28 -13.27
C ASN A 50 -2.07 14.91 -11.99
N ILE A 51 -2.27 14.14 -10.93
CA ILE A 51 -2.67 14.64 -9.62
C ILE A 51 -1.41 15.11 -8.90
N SER A 52 -1.30 16.41 -8.66
CA SER A 52 -0.13 17.03 -8.03
C SER A 52 -0.40 17.63 -6.65
N ASN A 53 -1.66 17.80 -6.26
CA ASN A 53 -2.05 18.23 -4.92
C ASN A 53 -2.42 17.00 -4.11
N ILE A 54 -1.49 16.53 -3.25
CA ILE A 54 -1.61 15.25 -2.55
C ILE A 54 -1.44 15.45 -1.04
N TYR A 55 -2.43 15.04 -0.27
CA TYR A 55 -2.39 15.00 1.18
C TYR A 55 -2.09 13.58 1.64
N ILE A 56 -1.11 13.41 2.53
CA ILE A 56 -0.79 12.10 3.13
C ILE A 56 -1.17 12.17 4.60
N VAL A 57 -2.20 11.43 4.97
CA VAL A 57 -2.62 11.32 6.37
C VAL A 57 -1.74 10.28 7.05
N ALA A 58 -0.92 10.72 7.99
CA ALA A 58 -0.02 9.88 8.76
C ALA A 58 -0.42 9.89 10.23
N ASN A 59 -0.42 8.72 10.84
CA ASN A 59 -0.74 8.58 12.25
C ASN A 59 0.55 8.65 13.09
N TYR A 60 0.97 7.55 13.70
CA TYR A 60 2.23 7.47 14.46
C TYR A 60 3.32 6.71 13.68
N LYS A 61 4.57 6.76 14.15
CA LYS A 61 5.73 6.08 13.50
C LYS A 61 5.95 6.49 12.03
N TYR A 62 5.56 7.70 11.66
CA TYR A 62 5.67 8.18 10.27
C TYR A 62 7.07 8.69 9.90
N ARG A 63 8.04 8.69 10.82
CA ARG A 63 9.41 9.14 10.54
C ARG A 63 10.00 8.44 9.31
N SER A 64 9.88 7.11 9.25
CA SER A 64 10.38 6.34 8.11
C SER A 64 9.67 6.67 6.79
N LEU A 65 8.38 7.04 6.85
CA LEU A 65 7.60 7.52 5.71
C LEU A 65 8.12 8.90 5.26
N LEU A 66 8.25 9.83 6.20
CA LEU A 66 8.74 11.19 5.93
C LEU A 66 10.15 11.17 5.32
N GLU A 67 11.07 10.38 5.88
CA GLU A 67 12.42 10.19 5.34
C GLU A 67 12.40 9.63 3.90
N HIS A 68 11.44 8.75 3.57
CA HIS A 68 11.33 8.19 2.24
C HIS A 68 10.76 9.17 1.22
N ILE A 69 9.68 9.85 1.55
CA ILE A 69 9.02 10.81 0.65
C ILE A 69 9.91 12.04 0.42
N GLY A 70 10.61 12.50 1.47
CA GLY A 70 11.43 13.71 1.43
C GLY A 70 10.61 14.93 1.00
N SER A 71 11.07 15.63 -0.04
CA SER A 71 10.35 16.76 -0.64
C SER A 71 9.36 16.35 -1.74
N GLY A 72 9.23 15.06 -2.03
CA GLY A 72 8.40 14.57 -3.15
C GLY A 72 9.06 14.68 -4.52
N LYS A 73 10.35 15.08 -4.61
CA LYS A 73 11.07 15.31 -5.88
C LYS A 73 11.11 14.07 -6.79
N ASP A 74 11.19 12.88 -6.21
CA ASP A 74 11.32 11.65 -6.96
C ASP A 74 9.99 11.24 -7.66
N TRP A 75 8.90 11.92 -7.33
CA TRP A 75 7.58 11.86 -7.99
C TRP A 75 7.21 13.16 -8.73
N ASP A 76 8.14 14.07 -8.93
CA ASP A 76 7.89 15.42 -9.50
C ASP A 76 6.83 16.23 -8.71
N LEU A 77 6.80 16.05 -7.40
CA LEU A 77 5.87 16.72 -6.47
C LEU A 77 6.54 17.81 -5.63
N ALA A 78 7.80 18.15 -5.87
CA ALA A 78 8.51 19.26 -5.21
C ALA A 78 8.14 20.59 -5.88
N ARG A 79 6.85 20.96 -5.86
CA ARG A 79 6.31 22.15 -6.53
C ARG A 79 5.94 23.23 -5.52
N ARG A 80 5.88 24.51 -5.98
CA ARG A 80 5.64 25.67 -5.11
C ARG A 80 4.19 25.80 -4.65
N GLU A 81 3.22 25.51 -5.52
CA GLU A 81 1.77 25.73 -5.30
C GLU A 81 0.99 24.43 -5.17
N SER A 82 1.65 23.29 -5.33
CA SER A 82 1.09 21.94 -5.18
C SER A 82 2.19 21.00 -4.70
N GLY A 83 1.88 19.75 -4.43
CA GLY A 83 2.86 18.77 -3.96
C GLY A 83 2.32 17.93 -2.84
N ILE A 84 3.19 17.47 -1.96
CA ILE A 84 2.81 16.61 -0.86
C ILE A 84 2.67 17.42 0.43
N THR A 85 1.49 17.36 1.02
CA THR A 85 1.21 17.87 2.37
C THR A 85 1.02 16.69 3.32
N LEU A 86 1.87 16.59 4.36
CA LEU A 86 1.71 15.57 5.39
C LEU A 86 0.79 16.08 6.49
N ILE A 87 -0.31 15.35 6.72
CA ILE A 87 -1.27 15.63 7.79
C ILE A 87 -1.02 14.66 8.94
N SER A 88 -0.75 15.17 10.12
CA SER A 88 -0.54 14.35 11.33
C SER A 88 -1.45 14.82 12.46
N PRO A 89 -1.79 13.96 13.44
CA PRO A 89 -2.63 14.35 14.59
C PRO A 89 -2.05 15.50 15.41
N PHE A 90 -0.73 15.71 15.36
CA PHE A 90 -0.04 16.77 16.07
C PHE A 90 -0.25 18.16 15.46
N GLN A 91 -0.61 18.23 14.17
CA GLN A 91 -0.85 19.51 13.47
C GLN A 91 -2.30 19.96 13.57
N THR A 92 -3.22 19.01 13.77
CA THR A 92 -4.67 19.24 13.74
C THR A 92 -5.31 19.25 15.14
N ALA A 93 -4.50 19.02 16.20
CA ALA A 93 -5.02 18.99 17.57
C ALA A 93 -5.42 20.40 18.06
N THR A 94 -6.70 20.61 18.23
CA THR A 94 -7.27 21.78 18.93
C THR A 94 -7.47 21.40 20.39
N GLY A 95 -6.42 21.57 21.24
CA GLY A 95 -6.52 21.28 22.68
C GLY A 95 -5.35 20.47 23.23
N SER A 96 -5.42 20.08 24.52
CA SER A 96 -4.32 19.42 25.26
C SER A 96 -4.15 17.92 24.97
N GLU A 97 -5.05 17.27 24.23
CA GLU A 97 -5.00 15.85 23.95
C GLU A 97 -4.78 15.56 22.45
N THR A 98 -3.61 15.02 22.12
CA THR A 98 -3.31 14.52 20.78
C THR A 98 -3.94 13.13 20.62
N LYS A 99 -5.08 13.05 19.96
CA LYS A 99 -5.76 11.78 19.70
C LYS A 99 -5.33 11.23 18.34
N MET A 100 -4.89 9.98 18.33
CA MET A 100 -4.58 9.27 17.07
C MET A 100 -5.85 9.02 16.26
N PHE A 101 -5.75 9.09 14.94
CA PHE A 101 -6.86 8.75 14.07
C PHE A 101 -7.10 7.24 14.10
N SER A 102 -8.31 6.84 14.43
CA SER A 102 -8.71 5.42 14.44
C SER A 102 -9.45 5.03 13.15
N THR A 103 -10.00 6.02 12.45
CA THR A 103 -10.79 5.81 11.24
C THR A 103 -10.50 6.86 10.17
N HIS A 104 -10.88 6.56 8.93
CA HIS A 104 -10.80 7.51 7.82
C HIS A 104 -11.60 8.78 8.10
N MET A 105 -12.78 8.65 8.70
CA MET A 105 -13.64 9.81 8.97
C MET A 105 -13.04 10.72 10.06
N GLU A 106 -12.45 10.15 11.10
CA GLU A 106 -11.73 10.95 12.11
C GLU A 106 -10.58 11.75 11.48
N ALA A 107 -9.83 11.12 10.57
CA ALA A 107 -8.76 11.80 9.84
C ALA A 107 -9.30 12.90 8.90
N LEU A 108 -10.38 12.63 8.16
CA LEU A 108 -11.01 13.60 7.25
C LEU A 108 -11.55 14.80 8.02
N LYS A 109 -12.25 14.61 9.14
CA LYS A 109 -12.71 15.69 10.00
C LYS A 109 -11.56 16.56 10.50
N SER A 110 -10.44 15.93 10.91
CA SER A 110 -9.29 16.67 11.43
C SER A 110 -8.56 17.51 10.38
N MET A 111 -8.75 17.20 9.10
CA MET A 111 -8.17 17.95 7.98
C MET A 111 -9.22 18.78 7.20
N GLU A 112 -10.35 19.07 7.80
CA GLU A 112 -11.46 19.80 7.17
C GLU A 112 -11.01 21.15 6.57
N GLU A 113 -10.19 21.92 7.28
CA GLU A 113 -9.64 23.19 6.76
C GLU A 113 -8.91 22.97 5.43
N TYR A 114 -8.04 21.95 5.34
CA TYR A 114 -7.35 21.60 4.09
C TYR A 114 -8.32 21.16 3.00
N ILE A 115 -9.35 20.38 3.35
CA ILE A 115 -10.38 19.92 2.39
C ILE A 115 -11.18 21.10 1.86
N ASN A 116 -11.44 22.12 2.68
CA ASN A 116 -12.14 23.34 2.26
C ASN A 116 -11.30 24.21 1.32
N GLU A 117 -9.97 24.09 1.35
CA GLU A 117 -9.06 24.79 0.43
C GLU A 117 -8.88 24.07 -0.91
N ILE A 118 -9.29 22.80 -1.05
CA ILE A 118 -9.19 22.02 -2.30
C ILE A 118 -10.06 22.71 -3.38
N LYS A 119 -9.41 23.11 -4.48
CA LYS A 119 -10.05 23.76 -5.64
C LYS A 119 -10.42 22.78 -6.72
N GLU A 120 -9.83 21.61 -6.72
CA GLU A 120 -10.04 20.54 -7.68
C GLU A 120 -11.48 20.00 -7.59
N GLU A 121 -12.07 19.66 -8.74
CA GLU A 121 -13.44 19.17 -8.82
C GLU A 121 -13.63 17.82 -8.16
N TYR A 122 -12.62 16.95 -8.27
CA TYR A 122 -12.65 15.59 -7.74
C TYR A 122 -11.61 15.41 -6.64
N VAL A 123 -11.88 14.45 -5.79
CA VAL A 123 -10.92 13.94 -4.80
C VAL A 123 -10.82 12.42 -4.92
N VAL A 124 -9.59 11.93 -4.85
CA VAL A 124 -9.25 10.52 -4.84
C VAL A 124 -8.79 10.15 -3.44
N LEU A 125 -9.57 9.36 -2.72
CA LEU A 125 -9.17 8.76 -1.44
C LEU A 125 -8.50 7.43 -1.74
N MET A 126 -7.34 7.16 -1.16
CA MET A 126 -6.59 5.93 -1.42
C MET A 126 -5.92 5.40 -0.16
N ASP A 127 -6.17 4.13 0.16
CA ASP A 127 -5.42 3.41 1.19
C ASP A 127 -4.05 2.99 0.67
N SER A 128 -3.02 3.06 1.50
CA SER A 128 -1.66 2.67 1.12
C SER A 128 -1.32 1.21 1.45
N ASP A 129 -2.29 0.42 1.86
CA ASP A 129 -2.10 -1.02 2.13
C ASP A 129 -2.33 -1.90 0.90
N VAL A 130 -2.57 -1.29 -0.26
CA VAL A 130 -2.75 -1.99 -1.54
C VAL A 130 -1.71 -1.55 -2.55
N ALA A 131 -0.90 -2.49 -3.04
CA ALA A 131 0.01 -2.24 -4.16
C ALA A 131 -0.64 -2.69 -5.47
N LEU A 132 -0.90 -1.74 -6.36
CA LEU A 132 -1.45 -1.97 -7.70
C LEU A 132 -1.02 -0.85 -8.65
N THR A 133 -1.11 -1.11 -9.96
CA THR A 133 -0.86 -0.09 -11.00
C THR A 133 -2.13 0.12 -11.79
N ILE A 134 -2.82 1.24 -11.51
CA ILE A 134 -4.12 1.60 -12.08
C ILE A 134 -4.08 2.98 -12.74
N ASP A 135 -4.81 3.17 -13.82
CA ASP A 135 -5.06 4.50 -14.40
C ASP A 135 -6.20 5.21 -13.65
N ILE A 136 -5.82 6.07 -12.71
CA ILE A 136 -6.79 6.89 -11.95
C ILE A 136 -7.54 7.87 -12.88
N SER A 137 -6.93 8.32 -13.98
CA SER A 137 -7.62 9.20 -14.94
C SER A 137 -8.81 8.48 -15.59
N ASP A 138 -8.71 7.17 -15.83
CA ASP A 138 -9.81 6.38 -16.35
C ASP A 138 -10.92 6.17 -15.32
N VAL A 139 -10.56 6.01 -14.05
CA VAL A 139 -11.53 5.95 -12.94
C VAL A 139 -12.30 7.27 -12.81
N ILE A 140 -11.61 8.41 -12.90
CA ILE A 140 -12.24 9.76 -12.88
C ILE A 140 -13.17 9.91 -14.08
N ARG A 141 -12.73 9.50 -15.27
CA ARG A 141 -13.57 9.53 -16.48
C ARG A 141 -14.83 8.68 -16.33
N SER A 142 -14.72 7.50 -15.73
CA SER A 142 -15.88 6.65 -15.42
C SER A 142 -16.84 7.34 -14.43
N GLN A 143 -16.31 8.03 -13.43
CA GLN A 143 -17.08 8.85 -12.50
C GLN A 143 -17.89 9.93 -13.23
N GLU A 144 -17.26 10.67 -14.14
CA GLU A 144 -17.90 11.71 -14.95
C GLU A 144 -19.01 11.15 -15.86
N GLN A 145 -18.70 10.08 -16.60
CA GLN A 145 -19.64 9.48 -17.55
C GLN A 145 -20.88 8.89 -16.87
N THR A 146 -20.73 8.36 -15.67
CA THR A 146 -21.85 7.75 -14.93
C THR A 146 -22.61 8.74 -14.05
N GLY A 147 -22.06 9.96 -13.84
CA GLY A 147 -22.62 10.94 -12.92
C GLY A 147 -22.70 10.38 -11.49
N ALA A 148 -21.78 9.51 -11.11
CA ALA A 148 -21.78 8.90 -9.81
C ALA A 148 -21.48 9.93 -8.70
N ASP A 149 -22.03 9.72 -7.51
CA ASP A 149 -21.61 10.45 -6.29
C ASP A 149 -20.28 9.89 -5.79
N VAL A 150 -20.11 8.56 -5.86
CA VAL A 150 -18.87 7.86 -5.51
C VAL A 150 -18.62 6.73 -6.50
N THR A 151 -17.39 6.66 -7.04
CA THR A 151 -16.89 5.49 -7.76
C THR A 151 -15.92 4.73 -6.87
N ILE A 152 -16.16 3.44 -6.67
CA ILE A 152 -15.37 2.56 -5.83
C ILE A 152 -14.58 1.60 -6.72
N VAL A 153 -13.27 1.58 -6.59
CA VAL A 153 -12.45 0.61 -7.31
C VAL A 153 -12.56 -0.75 -6.63
N THR A 154 -12.92 -1.76 -7.43
CA THR A 154 -13.19 -3.12 -6.95
C THR A 154 -12.39 -4.16 -7.70
N THR A 155 -12.26 -5.33 -7.14
CA THR A 155 -11.73 -6.53 -7.78
C THR A 155 -12.59 -7.74 -7.43
N ASP A 156 -12.45 -8.83 -8.18
CA ASP A 156 -13.08 -10.10 -7.82
C ASP A 156 -12.50 -10.64 -6.51
N VAL A 157 -13.34 -11.24 -5.70
CA VAL A 157 -12.90 -11.89 -4.46
C VAL A 157 -12.17 -13.18 -4.83
N ALA A 158 -10.91 -13.30 -4.42
CA ALA A 158 -10.16 -14.52 -4.58
C ALA A 158 -10.82 -15.66 -3.78
N PRO A 159 -10.84 -16.92 -4.31
CA PRO A 159 -11.44 -18.06 -3.60
C PRO A 159 -10.87 -18.31 -2.21
N GLU A 160 -9.62 -17.89 -1.97
CA GLU A 160 -8.90 -18.06 -0.71
C GLU A 160 -9.10 -16.89 0.27
N TYR A 161 -9.93 -15.89 -0.07
CA TYR A 161 -10.17 -14.74 0.79
C TYR A 161 -10.81 -15.19 2.11
N THR A 162 -10.04 -15.12 3.18
CA THR A 162 -10.53 -15.37 4.53
C THR A 162 -10.79 -14.03 5.21
N ALA A 163 -12.02 -13.85 5.70
CA ALA A 163 -12.52 -12.61 6.32
C ALA A 163 -11.84 -12.25 7.67
N LYS A 164 -10.52 -12.46 7.81
CA LYS A 164 -9.78 -12.08 9.03
C LYS A 164 -9.68 -10.57 9.22
N ASN A 165 -9.69 -9.82 8.11
CA ASN A 165 -9.73 -8.36 8.13
C ASN A 165 -10.93 -7.91 7.31
N PRO A 166 -11.97 -7.36 7.94
CA PRO A 166 -13.17 -6.97 7.24
C PRO A 166 -12.86 -5.83 6.26
N ARG A 167 -13.03 -6.10 4.98
CA ARG A 167 -13.05 -5.12 3.90
C ARG A 167 -14.48 -4.90 3.40
N ILE A 168 -14.69 -3.80 2.70
CA ILE A 168 -15.98 -3.53 2.08
C ILE A 168 -16.17 -4.50 0.92
N MET A 169 -17.23 -5.29 1.02
CA MET A 169 -17.73 -6.15 -0.06
C MET A 169 -18.91 -5.46 -0.73
N ILE A 170 -18.98 -5.62 -2.05
CA ILE A 170 -19.91 -4.88 -2.89
C ILE A 170 -20.65 -5.86 -3.79
N ALA A 171 -21.98 -5.70 -3.84
CA ALA A 171 -22.76 -6.23 -4.93
C ALA A 171 -23.08 -5.10 -5.90
N SER A 172 -22.92 -5.37 -7.18
CA SER A 172 -23.24 -4.42 -8.24
C SER A 172 -24.02 -5.09 -9.39
N VAL A 173 -24.87 -4.30 -10.04
CA VAL A 173 -25.56 -4.69 -11.28
C VAL A 173 -25.24 -3.65 -12.34
N ALA A 174 -24.61 -4.07 -13.42
CA ALA A 174 -24.11 -3.19 -14.47
C ALA A 174 -23.29 -2.00 -13.91
N GLY A 175 -22.41 -2.29 -12.95
CA GLY A 175 -21.58 -1.31 -12.27
C GLY A 175 -22.30 -0.38 -11.28
N LYS A 176 -23.63 -0.49 -11.12
CA LYS A 176 -24.35 0.24 -10.08
C LYS A 176 -24.34 -0.57 -8.80
N VAL A 177 -23.87 0.03 -7.72
CA VAL A 177 -23.84 -0.60 -6.39
C VAL A 177 -25.28 -0.82 -5.91
N THR A 178 -25.59 -2.06 -5.54
CA THR A 178 -26.89 -2.47 -5.00
C THR A 178 -26.80 -2.75 -3.51
N GLN A 179 -25.63 -3.25 -3.05
CA GLN A 179 -25.38 -3.54 -1.66
C GLN A 179 -23.91 -3.27 -1.32
N LEU A 180 -23.71 -2.71 -0.15
CA LEU A 180 -22.41 -2.59 0.53
C LEU A 180 -22.52 -3.31 1.88
N ALA A 181 -21.48 -4.05 2.26
CA ALA A 181 -21.39 -4.63 3.60
C ALA A 181 -19.93 -4.84 4.00
N MET A 182 -19.68 -4.98 5.30
CA MET A 182 -18.41 -5.50 5.77
C MET A 182 -18.40 -7.02 5.55
N SER A 183 -17.25 -7.58 5.20
CA SER A 183 -17.10 -8.97 4.71
C SER A 183 -17.81 -10.07 5.49
N ALA A 184 -18.02 -9.89 6.80
CA ALA A 184 -18.69 -10.88 7.66
C ALA A 184 -20.22 -10.98 7.47
N ALA A 185 -20.84 -10.02 6.78
CA ALA A 185 -22.32 -9.89 6.64
C ALA A 185 -22.80 -9.99 5.19
N PHE A 186 -21.94 -10.44 4.28
CA PHE A 186 -22.26 -10.42 2.85
C PHE A 186 -22.81 -11.78 2.37
N ASP A 187 -24.00 -11.77 1.79
CA ASP A 187 -24.70 -12.97 1.30
C ASP A 187 -25.08 -12.84 -0.18
N GLU A 188 -24.04 -12.78 -1.06
CA GLU A 188 -24.26 -12.78 -2.51
C GLU A 188 -23.27 -13.69 -3.26
N ARG A 189 -23.72 -14.19 -4.44
CA ARG A 189 -23.00 -15.23 -5.19
C ARG A 189 -21.73 -14.75 -5.90
N HIS A 190 -21.57 -13.44 -6.18
CA HIS A 190 -20.42 -12.85 -6.86
C HIS A 190 -20.06 -11.49 -6.25
N PRO A 191 -19.53 -11.48 -5.02
CA PRO A 191 -19.13 -10.24 -4.40
C PRO A 191 -17.86 -9.67 -5.06
N GLU A 192 -17.81 -8.35 -5.17
CA GLU A 192 -16.59 -7.61 -5.48
C GLU A 192 -15.96 -7.11 -4.17
N LEU A 193 -14.64 -7.04 -4.13
CA LEU A 193 -13.88 -6.50 -3.00
C LEU A 193 -13.43 -5.08 -3.29
N ALA A 194 -13.72 -4.12 -2.41
CA ALA A 194 -13.19 -2.77 -2.53
C ALA A 194 -11.69 -2.75 -2.26
N LEU A 195 -10.94 -2.06 -3.13
CA LEU A 195 -9.47 -1.93 -3.04
C LEU A 195 -9.02 -0.70 -2.24
N GLY A 196 -9.94 -0.04 -1.48
CA GLY A 196 -9.59 1.15 -0.70
C GLY A 196 -9.35 2.39 -1.55
N ILE A 197 -9.85 2.42 -2.78
CA ILE A 197 -9.76 3.56 -3.69
C ILE A 197 -11.17 4.06 -3.99
N PHE A 198 -11.42 5.33 -3.65
CA PHE A 198 -12.70 5.99 -3.84
C PHE A 198 -12.48 7.30 -4.60
N VAL A 199 -13.27 7.51 -5.65
CA VAL A 199 -13.29 8.77 -6.40
C VAL A 199 -14.65 9.42 -6.20
N MET A 200 -14.66 10.71 -5.85
CA MET A 200 -15.89 11.47 -5.65
C MET A 200 -15.67 12.95 -5.94
N ARG A 201 -16.76 13.71 -6.11
CA ARG A 201 -16.64 15.17 -6.18
C ARG A 201 -16.22 15.74 -4.84
N THR A 202 -15.38 16.75 -4.85
CA THR A 202 -14.94 17.45 -3.63
C THR A 202 -16.11 17.99 -2.82
N SER A 203 -17.15 18.49 -3.49
CA SER A 203 -18.39 18.94 -2.85
C SER A 203 -19.14 17.80 -2.13
N TYR A 204 -19.08 16.58 -2.67
CA TYR A 204 -19.70 15.42 -2.03
C TYR A 204 -18.91 14.97 -0.79
N LEU A 205 -17.57 15.04 -0.84
CA LEU A 205 -16.73 14.75 0.33
C LEU A 205 -17.03 15.72 1.47
N ARG A 206 -17.14 17.03 1.18
CA ARG A 206 -17.53 18.06 2.18
C ARG A 206 -18.88 17.73 2.81
N LYS A 207 -19.88 17.42 1.98
CA LYS A 207 -21.20 16.98 2.48
C LYS A 207 -21.13 15.76 3.39
N LEU A 208 -20.27 14.78 3.08
CA LEU A 208 -20.08 13.60 3.93
C LEU A 208 -19.45 13.96 5.29
N ILE A 209 -18.54 14.92 5.32
CA ILE A 209 -17.90 15.41 6.56
C ILE A 209 -18.94 16.16 7.40
N ASP A 210 -19.68 17.09 6.81
CA ASP A 210 -20.77 17.83 7.49
C ASP A 210 -21.81 16.86 8.09
N GLU A 211 -22.21 15.84 7.32
CA GLU A 211 -23.13 14.81 7.80
C GLU A 211 -22.53 13.99 8.94
N ALA A 212 -21.24 13.65 8.82
CA ALA A 212 -20.54 12.90 9.86
C ALA A 212 -20.41 13.69 11.17
N GLU A 213 -20.27 15.00 11.10
CA GLU A 213 -20.26 15.87 12.27
C GLU A 213 -21.64 16.03 12.89
N ALA A 214 -22.64 16.36 12.08
CA ALA A 214 -24.01 16.58 12.53
C ALA A 214 -24.61 15.36 13.27
N TYR A 215 -24.24 14.14 12.83
CA TYR A 215 -24.76 12.87 13.39
C TYR A 215 -23.73 12.09 14.20
N ASN A 216 -22.55 12.65 14.45
CA ASN A 216 -21.45 12.03 15.18
C ASN A 216 -21.00 10.66 14.61
N TYR A 217 -20.98 10.54 13.27
CA TYR A 217 -20.42 9.35 12.62
C TYR A 217 -18.89 9.44 12.60
N ASN A 218 -18.23 8.37 13.06
CA ASN A 218 -16.77 8.28 13.08
C ASN A 218 -16.22 7.27 12.06
N SER A 219 -17.05 6.70 11.20
CA SER A 219 -16.63 5.73 10.18
C SER A 219 -17.13 6.13 8.80
N LEU A 220 -16.18 6.36 7.88
CA LEU A 220 -16.49 6.59 6.47
C LEU A 220 -17.28 5.41 5.88
N THR A 221 -16.87 4.19 6.17
CA THR A 221 -17.54 2.97 5.69
C THR A 221 -19.01 2.93 6.13
N MET A 222 -19.29 3.21 7.41
CA MET A 222 -20.67 3.23 7.92
C MET A 222 -21.52 4.32 7.26
N LEU A 223 -20.93 5.47 6.97
CA LEU A 223 -21.61 6.55 6.29
C LEU A 223 -21.91 6.21 4.82
N LEU A 224 -20.94 5.59 4.12
CA LEU A 224 -21.17 5.08 2.78
C LEU A 224 -22.25 3.98 2.74
N LEU A 225 -22.25 3.06 3.72
CA LEU A 225 -23.31 2.04 3.85
C LEU A 225 -24.69 2.67 4.05
N LYS A 226 -24.81 3.68 4.92
CA LYS A 226 -26.06 4.40 5.17
C LYS A 226 -26.59 5.07 3.89
N ASN A 227 -25.69 5.73 3.15
CA ASN A 227 -26.05 6.54 1.99
C ASN A 227 -26.18 5.73 0.69
N CYS A 228 -25.81 4.45 0.68
CA CYS A 228 -25.78 3.59 -0.51
C CYS A 228 -27.13 3.54 -1.27
N LYS A 229 -28.24 3.57 -0.55
CA LYS A 229 -29.59 3.50 -1.16
C LYS A 229 -30.07 4.84 -1.70
N SER A 230 -29.58 5.96 -1.20
CA SER A 230 -30.00 7.33 -1.55
C SER A 230 -29.05 8.03 -2.51
N SER A 231 -27.86 7.49 -2.72
CA SER A 231 -26.80 8.04 -3.55
C SER A 231 -26.48 7.13 -4.75
N ASN A 232 -25.92 7.71 -5.82
CA ASN A 232 -25.50 6.97 -7.00
C ASN A 232 -24.08 6.48 -6.84
N TYR A 233 -23.90 5.30 -6.26
CA TYR A 233 -22.58 4.66 -6.15
C TYR A 233 -22.34 3.72 -7.32
N ARG A 234 -21.13 3.75 -7.88
CA ARG A 234 -20.68 2.91 -8.99
C ARG A 234 -19.43 2.14 -8.62
N THR A 235 -19.25 0.98 -9.24
CA THR A 235 -17.98 0.23 -9.18
C THR A 235 -17.18 0.50 -10.45
N TYR A 236 -15.86 0.55 -10.28
CA TYR A 236 -14.88 0.46 -11.34
C TYR A 236 -14.08 -0.82 -11.12
N LYS A 237 -14.34 -1.84 -11.96
CA LYS A 237 -13.74 -3.15 -11.81
C LYS A 237 -12.30 -3.15 -12.30
N TYR A 238 -11.36 -3.36 -11.41
CA TYR A 238 -9.95 -3.55 -11.69
C TYR A 238 -9.65 -5.03 -11.91
N THR A 239 -9.04 -5.35 -13.05
CA THR A 239 -8.74 -6.74 -13.46
C THR A 239 -7.24 -7.08 -13.40
N GLY A 240 -6.40 -6.11 -13.03
CA GLY A 240 -4.96 -6.32 -12.88
C GLY A 240 -4.60 -6.95 -11.53
N PHE A 241 -3.30 -7.14 -11.31
CA PHE A 241 -2.80 -7.63 -10.03
C PHE A 241 -2.90 -6.55 -8.95
N ALA A 242 -3.48 -6.89 -7.81
CA ALA A 242 -3.60 -6.04 -6.64
C ALA A 242 -3.15 -6.80 -5.38
N ALA A 243 -2.04 -6.39 -4.80
CA ALA A 243 -1.55 -6.94 -3.53
C ALA A 243 -2.16 -6.17 -2.35
N SER A 244 -3.23 -6.71 -1.78
CA SER A 244 -3.91 -6.15 -0.62
C SER A 244 -3.29 -6.67 0.68
N VAL A 245 -2.37 -5.88 1.25
CA VAL A 245 -1.54 -6.26 2.41
C VAL A 245 -2.29 -5.97 3.70
N SER A 246 -3.14 -6.89 4.12
CA SER A 246 -3.94 -6.77 5.35
C SER A 246 -3.42 -7.59 6.52
N SER A 247 -2.49 -8.52 6.29
CA SER A 247 -1.82 -9.31 7.31
C SER A 247 -0.35 -9.59 6.95
N PHE A 248 0.42 -10.05 7.94
CA PHE A 248 1.80 -10.50 7.71
C PHE A 248 1.87 -11.66 6.70
N LEU A 249 0.89 -12.56 6.74
CA LEU A 249 0.81 -13.67 5.80
C LEU A 249 0.49 -13.19 4.39
N ASP A 250 -0.42 -12.22 4.22
CA ASP A 250 -0.72 -11.63 2.92
C ASP A 250 0.51 -10.96 2.32
N TYR A 251 1.23 -10.18 3.15
CA TYR A 251 2.49 -9.56 2.74
C TYR A 251 3.48 -10.59 2.17
N TYR A 252 3.66 -11.71 2.88
CA TYR A 252 4.57 -12.78 2.45
C TYR A 252 4.07 -13.45 1.17
N LYS A 253 2.79 -13.84 1.10
CA LYS A 253 2.19 -14.50 -0.07
C LYS A 253 2.30 -13.62 -1.33
N TYR A 254 1.92 -12.35 -1.25
CA TYR A 254 2.05 -11.43 -2.39
C TYR A 254 3.51 -11.18 -2.77
N SER A 255 4.43 -11.14 -1.82
CA SER A 255 5.87 -11.03 -2.13
C SER A 255 6.37 -12.26 -2.89
N MET A 256 5.94 -13.47 -2.52
CA MET A 256 6.28 -14.70 -3.23
C MET A 256 5.58 -14.79 -4.59
N GLU A 257 4.34 -14.32 -4.70
CA GLU A 257 3.61 -14.29 -5.95
C GLU A 257 4.31 -13.41 -7.00
N LEU A 258 4.87 -12.27 -6.62
CA LEU A 258 5.66 -11.43 -7.54
C LEU A 258 6.93 -12.13 -8.04
N VAL A 259 7.46 -13.10 -7.30
CA VAL A 259 8.62 -13.88 -7.71
C VAL A 259 8.20 -15.01 -8.68
N THR A 260 7.14 -15.73 -8.35
CA THR A 260 6.73 -16.96 -9.05
C THR A 260 5.78 -16.73 -10.21
N ASN A 261 5.02 -15.61 -10.22
CA ASN A 261 4.02 -15.27 -11.23
C ASN A 261 4.47 -14.06 -12.05
N GLU A 262 4.97 -14.33 -13.26
CA GLU A 262 5.42 -13.29 -14.20
C GLU A 262 4.30 -12.32 -14.58
N LYS A 263 3.06 -12.82 -14.78
CA LYS A 263 1.91 -11.97 -15.13
C LYS A 263 1.56 -11.00 -14.01
N ALA A 264 1.62 -11.43 -12.75
CA ALA A 264 1.42 -10.57 -11.59
C ALA A 264 2.49 -9.48 -11.53
N ARG A 265 3.76 -9.87 -11.71
CA ARG A 265 4.90 -8.94 -11.74
C ARG A 265 4.79 -7.92 -12.86
N ASP A 266 4.46 -8.36 -14.07
CA ASP A 266 4.30 -7.47 -15.23
C ASP A 266 3.09 -6.55 -15.09
N SER A 267 1.98 -7.03 -14.51
CA SER A 267 0.81 -6.22 -14.21
C SER A 267 1.14 -5.10 -13.21
N LEU A 268 2.00 -5.37 -12.23
CA LEU A 268 2.36 -4.41 -11.19
C LEU A 268 3.49 -3.46 -11.61
N LEU A 269 4.55 -3.98 -12.28
CA LEU A 269 5.80 -3.25 -12.49
C LEU A 269 6.16 -3.08 -13.98
N GLY A 270 5.50 -3.80 -14.88
CA GLY A 270 5.86 -3.85 -16.30
C GLY A 270 5.24 -2.75 -17.17
N LYS A 271 4.34 -1.93 -16.64
CA LYS A 271 3.63 -0.89 -17.43
C LYS A 271 4.53 0.31 -17.68
N LYS A 272 5.04 0.45 -18.89
CA LYS A 272 5.92 1.57 -19.30
C LYS A 272 5.20 2.92 -19.30
N GLU A 273 3.90 2.92 -19.63
CA GLU A 273 3.06 4.13 -19.68
C GLU A 273 2.64 4.61 -18.28
N ALA A 274 2.72 3.75 -17.27
CA ALA A 274 2.39 4.06 -15.89
C ALA A 274 3.47 3.51 -14.94
N PRO A 275 4.69 4.08 -14.97
CA PRO A 275 5.80 3.59 -14.16
C PRO A 275 5.54 3.83 -12.67
N ILE A 276 6.01 2.91 -11.84
CA ILE A 276 6.04 3.11 -10.40
C ILE A 276 7.35 3.80 -10.03
N PHE A 277 7.24 5.02 -9.55
CA PHE A 277 8.34 5.82 -9.03
C PHE A 277 8.67 5.41 -7.60
N THR A 278 9.90 5.61 -7.19
CA THR A 278 10.36 5.43 -5.81
C THR A 278 11.54 6.36 -5.57
N ARG A 279 11.91 6.54 -4.32
CA ARG A 279 13.07 7.32 -3.95
C ARG A 279 14.32 6.84 -4.68
N VAL A 280 14.97 7.74 -5.39
CA VAL A 280 16.22 7.48 -6.10
C VAL A 280 17.38 7.39 -5.11
N HIS A 281 18.20 6.37 -5.27
CA HIS A 281 19.45 6.17 -4.52
C HIS A 281 20.62 6.11 -5.51
N ASN A 282 21.73 6.71 -5.15
CA ASN A 282 22.98 6.57 -5.88
C ASN A 282 23.67 5.26 -5.49
N SER A 283 23.10 4.16 -5.95
CA SER A 283 23.48 2.81 -5.54
C SER A 283 24.37 2.14 -6.58
N ALA A 284 25.36 1.37 -6.14
CA ALA A 284 26.15 0.52 -7.03
C ALA A 284 25.29 -0.67 -7.53
N PRO A 285 25.54 -1.19 -8.74
CA PRO A 285 24.93 -2.45 -9.17
C PRO A 285 25.25 -3.60 -8.22
N THR A 286 24.33 -4.57 -8.11
CA THR A 286 24.55 -5.78 -7.34
C THR A 286 25.69 -6.60 -7.90
N LYS A 287 26.59 -7.04 -7.02
CA LYS A 287 27.74 -7.88 -7.33
C LYS A 287 27.40 -9.37 -7.14
N HIS A 288 27.48 -10.12 -8.22
CA HIS A 288 27.44 -11.58 -8.19
C HIS A 288 28.87 -12.13 -8.30
N THR A 289 29.29 -12.96 -7.34
CA THR A 289 30.60 -13.60 -7.40
C THR A 289 30.56 -14.90 -8.23
N SER A 290 31.68 -15.49 -8.48
CA SER A 290 31.78 -16.78 -9.25
C SER A 290 31.08 -17.95 -8.54
N THR A 291 30.81 -17.85 -7.24
CA THR A 291 30.13 -18.89 -6.45
C THR A 291 28.61 -18.62 -6.33
N ALA A 292 28.14 -17.45 -6.76
CA ALA A 292 26.72 -17.09 -6.67
C ALA A 292 25.87 -17.97 -7.60
N LYS A 293 24.74 -18.44 -7.05
CA LYS A 293 23.68 -19.11 -7.82
C LYS A 293 22.38 -18.39 -7.52
N VAL A 294 21.79 -17.76 -8.53
CA VAL A 294 20.53 -17.01 -8.40
C VAL A 294 19.51 -17.61 -9.35
N GLU A 295 18.37 -17.97 -8.80
CA GLU A 295 17.27 -18.55 -9.54
C GLU A 295 15.96 -17.91 -9.10
N ASN A 296 15.14 -17.48 -10.06
CA ASN A 296 13.78 -17.00 -9.87
C ASN A 296 13.65 -16.05 -8.65
N SER A 297 14.41 -14.94 -8.65
CA SER A 297 14.48 -14.03 -7.50
C SER A 297 14.49 -12.56 -7.93
N LEU A 298 13.88 -11.71 -7.12
CA LEU A 298 13.95 -10.26 -7.27
C LEU A 298 15.07 -9.72 -6.39
N ILE A 299 16.08 -9.11 -6.98
CA ILE A 299 17.25 -8.57 -6.27
C ILE A 299 17.40 -7.09 -6.59
N ALA A 300 17.47 -6.26 -5.56
CA ALA A 300 17.75 -4.84 -5.71
C ALA A 300 19.25 -4.56 -5.86
N ASP A 301 19.58 -3.30 -6.03
CA ASP A 301 20.94 -2.76 -6.12
C ASP A 301 21.72 -2.87 -4.78
N GLU A 302 23.05 -2.65 -4.82
CA GLU A 302 24.01 -2.70 -3.69
C GLU A 302 24.19 -4.06 -3.03
N CYS A 303 23.56 -5.13 -3.53
CA CYS A 303 23.72 -6.44 -2.92
C CYS A 303 25.06 -7.09 -3.28
N VAL A 304 25.55 -7.95 -2.39
CA VAL A 304 26.70 -8.83 -2.64
C VAL A 304 26.26 -10.27 -2.47
N ILE A 305 26.20 -11.02 -3.57
CA ILE A 305 25.73 -12.40 -3.59
C ILE A 305 26.91 -13.34 -3.86
N GLU A 306 27.24 -14.17 -2.88
CA GLU A 306 28.26 -15.22 -2.97
C GLU A 306 27.64 -16.63 -2.81
N GLY A 307 26.44 -16.68 -2.20
CA GLY A 307 25.70 -17.91 -1.93
C GLY A 307 24.63 -18.24 -2.97
N THR A 308 23.68 -19.06 -2.58
CA THR A 308 22.54 -19.51 -3.41
C THR A 308 21.27 -18.77 -2.99
N VAL A 309 20.57 -18.16 -3.95
CA VAL A 309 19.31 -17.45 -3.74
C VAL A 309 18.24 -18.01 -4.67
N ILE A 310 17.16 -18.52 -4.13
CA ILE A 310 16.09 -19.16 -4.89
C ILE A 310 14.73 -18.62 -4.43
N ASN A 311 13.83 -18.27 -5.36
CA ASN A 311 12.47 -17.83 -5.09
C ASN A 311 12.40 -16.76 -3.99
N SER A 312 13.26 -15.75 -4.04
CA SER A 312 13.40 -14.80 -2.92
C SER A 312 13.33 -13.35 -3.37
N VAL A 313 12.95 -12.49 -2.44
CA VAL A 313 12.93 -11.02 -2.62
C VAL A 313 14.04 -10.43 -1.76
N ILE A 314 15.06 -9.87 -2.40
CA ILE A 314 16.26 -9.33 -1.77
C ILE A 314 16.27 -7.80 -1.97
N PHE A 315 16.14 -7.07 -0.87
CA PHE A 315 16.20 -5.61 -0.89
C PHE A 315 17.64 -5.12 -0.95
N ARG A 316 17.82 -3.79 -1.05
CA ARG A 316 19.15 -3.15 -1.20
C ARG A 316 20.11 -3.50 -0.07
N ASP A 317 21.41 -3.45 -0.37
CA ASP A 317 22.50 -3.61 0.60
C ASP A 317 22.42 -4.93 1.39
N VAL A 318 21.93 -5.99 0.77
CA VAL A 318 21.92 -7.33 1.37
C VAL A 318 23.19 -8.07 0.99
N LYS A 319 23.84 -8.68 1.99
CA LYS A 319 25.01 -9.52 1.79
C LYS A 319 24.67 -10.98 2.08
N ILE A 320 24.92 -11.86 1.11
CA ILE A 320 24.74 -13.32 1.24
C ILE A 320 26.08 -13.99 0.99
N GLU A 321 26.69 -14.52 2.05
CA GLU A 321 28.05 -15.05 2.00
C GLU A 321 28.11 -16.45 1.38
N LYS A 322 29.36 -16.86 1.10
CA LYS A 322 29.67 -18.13 0.43
C LYS A 322 29.08 -19.34 1.15
N GLY A 323 28.44 -20.23 0.41
CA GLY A 323 27.81 -21.42 0.93
C GLY A 323 26.45 -21.20 1.58
N ALA A 324 26.04 -19.94 1.80
CA ALA A 324 24.71 -19.66 2.30
C ALA A 324 23.62 -20.03 1.28
N VAL A 325 22.47 -20.50 1.77
CA VAL A 325 21.31 -20.88 0.97
C VAL A 325 20.08 -20.12 1.46
N VAL A 326 19.52 -19.29 0.60
CA VAL A 326 18.32 -18.47 0.88
C VAL A 326 17.21 -18.89 -0.06
N LYS A 327 16.13 -19.47 0.48
CA LYS A 327 14.99 -19.96 -0.29
C LYS A 327 13.68 -19.38 0.23
N ASN A 328 12.78 -18.99 -0.66
CA ASN A 328 11.44 -18.52 -0.32
C ASN A 328 11.47 -17.40 0.76
N CYS A 329 12.46 -16.51 0.68
CA CYS A 329 12.71 -15.50 1.71
C CYS A 329 12.43 -14.08 1.21
N VAL A 330 12.17 -13.20 2.16
CA VAL A 330 12.14 -11.75 1.95
C VAL A 330 13.17 -11.13 2.90
N LEU A 331 14.25 -10.58 2.37
CA LEU A 331 15.32 -9.96 3.16
C LEU A 331 15.33 -8.47 2.94
N PHE A 332 15.07 -7.67 3.99
CA PHE A 332 15.06 -6.22 3.89
C PHE A 332 16.48 -5.64 3.89
N HIS A 333 16.54 -4.35 3.57
CA HIS A 333 17.75 -3.56 3.47
C HIS A 333 18.74 -3.80 4.63
N GLY A 334 20.03 -3.91 4.28
CA GLY A 334 21.12 -4.04 5.25
C GLY A 334 21.21 -5.42 5.92
N SER A 335 20.42 -6.41 5.48
CA SER A 335 20.47 -7.75 6.06
C SER A 335 21.74 -8.50 5.61
N HIS A 336 22.35 -9.25 6.54
CA HIS A 336 23.53 -10.03 6.30
C HIS A 336 23.26 -11.50 6.62
N VAL A 337 23.58 -12.39 5.68
CA VAL A 337 23.50 -13.84 5.83
C VAL A 337 24.90 -14.44 5.79
N GLY A 338 25.36 -14.97 6.92
CA GLY A 338 26.71 -15.52 7.11
C GLY A 338 26.96 -16.79 6.33
N LYS A 339 28.22 -17.25 6.33
CA LYS A 339 28.67 -18.42 5.57
C LYS A 339 27.93 -19.69 5.97
N ASN A 340 27.58 -20.49 4.97
CA ASN A 340 26.90 -21.77 5.17
C ASN A 340 25.59 -21.70 5.97
N ALA A 341 25.01 -20.52 6.15
CA ALA A 341 23.69 -20.36 6.75
C ALA A 341 22.61 -20.85 5.78
N SER A 342 21.49 -21.37 6.31
CA SER A 342 20.37 -21.87 5.53
C SER A 342 19.07 -21.22 6.00
N LEU A 343 18.41 -20.49 5.10
CA LEU A 343 17.16 -19.78 5.37
C LEU A 343 16.05 -20.31 4.45
N ASN A 344 14.89 -20.64 5.01
CA ASN A 344 13.72 -21.02 4.22
C ASN A 344 12.45 -20.43 4.81
N CYS A 345 11.61 -19.78 4.00
CA CYS A 345 10.38 -19.10 4.40
C CYS A 345 10.60 -18.08 5.55
N ILE A 346 11.62 -17.22 5.39
CA ILE A 346 11.99 -16.20 6.36
C ILE A 346 11.65 -14.80 5.82
N VAL A 347 11.11 -13.95 6.68
CA VAL A 347 11.06 -12.50 6.46
C VAL A 347 11.99 -11.85 7.46
N ALA A 348 13.15 -11.39 7.01
CA ALA A 348 14.10 -10.66 7.84
C ALA A 348 13.92 -9.15 7.65
N ASP A 349 13.66 -8.44 8.74
CA ASP A 349 13.55 -6.98 8.71
C ASP A 349 14.93 -6.32 8.52
N LYS A 350 14.98 -5.00 8.49
CA LYS A 350 16.21 -4.24 8.23
C LYS A 350 17.32 -4.56 9.21
N ASP A 351 18.55 -4.54 8.71
CA ASP A 351 19.77 -4.64 9.53
C ASP A 351 19.84 -5.94 10.35
N VAL A 352 19.24 -7.03 9.86
CA VAL A 352 19.32 -8.35 10.48
C VAL A 352 20.66 -8.99 10.16
N TYR A 353 21.29 -9.59 11.17
CA TYR A 353 22.55 -10.33 11.01
C TYR A 353 22.37 -11.82 11.36
N ILE A 354 22.40 -12.69 10.36
CA ILE A 354 22.41 -14.13 10.53
C ILE A 354 23.86 -14.61 10.55
N THR A 355 24.26 -15.27 11.65
CA THR A 355 25.64 -15.77 11.81
C THR A 355 25.92 -17.00 10.96
N ASP A 356 27.20 -17.36 10.87
CA ASP A 356 27.66 -18.51 10.07
C ASP A 356 27.01 -19.82 10.54
N GLY A 357 26.61 -20.67 9.60
CA GLY A 357 26.07 -22.00 9.85
C GLY A 357 24.67 -22.06 10.47
N VAL A 358 24.03 -20.94 10.71
CA VAL A 358 22.67 -20.91 11.27
C VAL A 358 21.66 -21.49 10.29
N ASN A 359 20.75 -22.30 10.79
CA ASN A 359 19.63 -22.85 10.02
C ASN A 359 18.29 -22.35 10.58
N LEU A 360 17.57 -21.57 9.78
CA LEU A 360 16.24 -21.06 10.11
C LEU A 360 15.23 -21.49 9.06
N SER A 361 14.13 -22.06 9.50
CA SER A 361 13.04 -22.46 8.61
C SER A 361 11.69 -22.07 9.18
N GLY A 362 10.90 -21.39 8.36
CA GLY A 362 9.46 -21.19 8.54
C GLY A 362 8.66 -22.16 7.66
N ASN A 363 7.39 -21.79 7.41
CA ASN A 363 6.49 -22.48 6.51
C ASN A 363 5.75 -21.45 5.65
N GLU A 364 5.32 -21.79 4.46
CA GLU A 364 4.60 -20.89 3.54
C GLU A 364 3.33 -20.26 4.15
N ASN A 365 2.64 -21.01 5.03
CA ASN A 365 1.47 -20.51 5.75
C ASN A 365 1.81 -19.90 7.12
N LEU A 366 3.05 -20.05 7.58
CA LEU A 366 3.57 -19.47 8.82
C LEU A 366 5.04 -19.07 8.63
N PRO A 367 5.32 -18.03 7.83
CA PRO A 367 6.69 -17.56 7.64
C PRO A 367 7.26 -17.03 8.95
N PHE A 368 8.56 -17.31 9.16
CA PHE A 368 9.25 -16.86 10.36
C PHE A 368 9.74 -15.42 10.18
N TYR A 369 9.44 -14.56 11.15
CA TYR A 369 9.84 -13.16 11.12
C TYR A 369 11.02 -12.90 12.04
N VAL A 370 12.07 -12.29 11.50
CA VAL A 370 13.22 -11.80 12.26
C VAL A 370 13.12 -10.29 12.40
N GLN A 371 13.08 -9.82 13.62
CA GLN A 371 12.94 -8.39 13.94
C GLN A 371 14.16 -7.59 13.52
N LYS A 372 13.93 -6.31 13.21
CA LYS A 372 14.96 -5.33 12.86
C LYS A 372 16.16 -5.34 13.82
N GLY A 373 17.37 -5.30 13.24
CA GLY A 373 18.62 -5.21 13.98
C GLY A 373 18.98 -6.45 14.82
N ARG A 374 18.25 -7.55 14.68
CA ARG A 374 18.55 -8.78 15.41
C ARG A 374 19.78 -9.48 14.83
N LYS A 375 20.62 -10.01 15.75
CA LYS A 375 21.69 -10.96 15.43
C LYS A 375 21.26 -12.34 15.93
N ILE A 376 21.32 -13.33 15.06
CA ILE A 376 20.96 -14.73 15.32
C ILE A 376 22.15 -15.62 15.00
#